data_aa878cf562e601c98a3d82482190ef5a
#
_entry.id   aa878cf562e601c98a3d82482190ef5a
#
_cell.length_a   1.000
_cell.length_b   1.000
_cell.length_c   1.000
_cell.angle_alpha   90.00
_cell.angle_beta   90.00
_cell.angle_gamma   90.00
#
_symmetry.space_group_name_H-M   'P 1'
#
loop_
_entity.id
_entity.type
_entity.pdbx_description
1 polymer ?
#
loop_
_entity_poly.entity_id
_entity_poly.type
_entity_poly.pdbx_seq_one_letter_code
_entity_poly.pdbx_strand_id
1 'polypeptide(L)'
;MFTRGMPQTEHALDALRRSRYALLRSRRRDGTAVDTPIWFVLQGRTLFFRTKIGPKTKRLAARPEVTLTPCDHRGRVTDPVRFGGRATVLADDEAQRANRTLHQRYGWQWNIVPLLKIPGVTNVHRNLPLREKLRRARDRNLWPDSAIVRIDLDA
;
A
#
# COMPACT_ATOMS: atom_id res chain seq x y z
N MET A 1 -15.51 -12.44 29.07
CA MET A 1 -15.16 -12.09 28.59
C MET A 1 -14.93 -11.83 27.83
N PHE A 2 -14.90 -11.75 27.32
CA PHE A 2 -14.88 -11.34 26.51
C PHE A 2 -14.49 -11.38 25.50
N THR A 3 -14.71 -12.24 24.68
CA THR A 3 -14.84 -11.45 23.44
C THR A 3 -13.70 -10.54 23.13
N ARG A 4 -12.60 -10.78 23.65
CA ARG A 4 -11.49 -9.86 23.55
C ARG A 4 -10.96 -9.74 22.14
N GLY A 5 -11.03 -10.80 21.34
CA GLY A 5 -10.54 -10.77 19.98
C GLY A 5 -11.27 -9.75 19.11
N MET A 6 -12.61 -9.72 19.21
CA MET A 6 -13.39 -8.81 18.40
C MET A 6 -13.13 -7.33 18.71
N PRO A 7 -13.17 -6.89 19.99
CA PRO A 7 -12.84 -5.51 20.30
C PRO A 7 -11.43 -5.11 19.89
N GLN A 8 -10.46 -6.00 20.08
CA GLN A 8 -9.08 -5.72 19.68
C GLN A 8 -8.95 -5.59 18.18
N THR A 9 -9.59 -6.47 17.42
CA THR A 9 -9.57 -6.45 15.97
C THR A 9 -10.20 -5.15 15.45
N GLU A 10 -11.33 -4.75 16.00
CA GLU A 10 -11.99 -3.51 15.60
C GLU A 10 -11.15 -2.29 15.95
N HIS A 11 -10.58 -2.26 17.14
CA HIS A 11 -9.69 -1.17 17.55
C HIS A 11 -8.49 -1.05 16.63
N ALA A 12 -7.87 -2.17 16.31
CA ALA A 12 -6.71 -2.20 15.42
C ALA A 12 -7.08 -1.72 14.02
N LEU A 13 -8.23 -2.18 13.50
CA LEU A 13 -8.71 -1.78 12.19
C LEU A 13 -9.01 -0.28 12.14
N ASP A 14 -9.59 0.28 13.23
CA ASP A 14 -9.83 1.72 13.32
C ASP A 14 -8.52 2.51 13.31
N ALA A 15 -7.50 2.03 14.00
CA ALA A 15 -6.19 2.67 13.98
C ALA A 15 -5.63 2.72 12.55
N LEU A 16 -5.79 1.64 11.81
CA LEU A 16 -5.36 1.59 10.41
C LEU A 16 -6.19 2.54 9.54
N ARG A 17 -7.51 2.60 9.75
CA ARG A 17 -8.38 3.51 9.00
C ARG A 17 -8.02 4.98 9.20
N ARG A 18 -7.58 5.35 10.40
CA ARG A 18 -7.20 6.72 10.70
C ARG A 18 -5.84 7.09 10.18
N SER A 19 -5.04 6.10 9.80
CA SER A 19 -3.70 6.32 9.30
C SER A 19 -3.71 6.46 7.79
N ARG A 20 -2.83 7.31 7.25
CA ARG A 20 -2.61 7.43 5.81
C ARG A 20 -1.46 6.56 5.33
N TYR A 21 -0.59 6.16 6.25
CA TYR A 21 0.60 5.39 5.96
C TYR A 21 0.65 4.18 6.85
N ALA A 22 1.24 3.13 6.33
CA ALA A 22 1.50 1.92 7.08
C ALA A 22 2.89 1.41 6.78
N LEU A 23 3.54 0.86 7.78
CA LEU A 23 4.82 0.21 7.61
C LEU A 23 4.55 -1.21 7.13
N LEU A 24 4.89 -1.46 5.88
CA LEU A 24 4.73 -2.77 5.26
C LEU A 24 5.99 -3.59 5.52
N ARG A 25 5.84 -4.69 6.22
CA ARG A 25 6.93 -5.64 6.44
C ARG A 25 6.77 -6.81 5.50
N SER A 26 7.75 -7.02 4.64
CA SER A 26 7.87 -8.17 3.77
C SER A 26 9.17 -8.89 4.07
N ARG A 27 9.36 -10.07 3.46
CA ARG A 27 10.55 -10.89 3.71
C ARG A 27 11.35 -11.10 2.44
N ARG A 28 12.68 -11.04 2.56
CA ARG A 28 13.59 -11.42 1.50
C ARG A 28 13.69 -12.94 1.45
N ARG A 29 14.38 -13.44 0.40
CA ARG A 29 14.59 -14.88 0.23
C ARG A 29 15.26 -15.51 1.45
N ASP A 30 16.19 -14.79 2.09
CA ASP A 30 16.91 -15.29 3.27
C ASP A 30 16.11 -15.15 4.57
N GLY A 31 14.87 -14.65 4.50
CA GLY A 31 14.00 -14.50 5.66
C GLY A 31 14.12 -13.16 6.38
N THR A 32 15.06 -12.30 5.99
CA THR A 32 15.20 -11.00 6.65
C THR A 32 14.03 -10.08 6.31
N ALA A 33 13.61 -9.28 7.30
CA ALA A 33 12.51 -8.35 7.13
C ALA A 33 12.94 -7.10 6.38
N VAL A 34 12.03 -6.61 5.53
CA VAL A 34 12.17 -5.31 4.86
C VAL A 34 10.95 -4.49 5.22
N ASP A 35 11.16 -3.35 5.87
CA ASP A 35 10.09 -2.45 6.27
C ASP A 35 10.06 -1.25 5.34
N THR A 36 8.88 -0.96 4.79
CA THR A 36 8.69 0.14 3.85
C THR A 36 7.44 0.91 4.21
N PRO A 37 7.51 2.22 4.44
CA PRO A 37 6.30 3.03 4.59
C PRO A 37 5.56 3.10 3.24
N ILE A 38 4.26 2.85 3.29
CA ILE A 38 3.41 2.93 2.10
C ILE A 38 2.21 3.83 2.37
N TRP A 39 1.80 4.58 1.35
CA TRP A 39 0.50 5.22 1.33
C TRP A 39 -0.50 4.20 0.79
N PHE A 40 -1.63 4.06 1.46
CA PHE A 40 -2.59 3.02 1.12
C PHE A 40 -4.02 3.55 1.17
N VAL A 41 -4.93 2.76 0.59
CA VAL A 41 -6.36 2.97 0.75
C VAL A 41 -6.96 1.68 1.29
N LEU A 42 -7.90 1.81 2.20
CA LEU A 42 -8.51 0.68 2.89
C LEU A 42 -10.00 0.63 2.55
N GLN A 43 -10.45 -0.54 2.10
CA GLN A 43 -11.86 -0.81 1.82
C GLN A 43 -12.25 -2.07 2.58
N GLY A 44 -12.98 -1.89 3.69
CA GLY A 44 -13.28 -3.00 4.58
C GLY A 44 -12.00 -3.58 5.18
N ARG A 45 -11.72 -4.82 4.89
CA ARG A 45 -10.51 -5.50 5.33
C ARG A 45 -9.52 -5.74 4.19
N THR A 46 -9.68 -5.00 3.10
CA THR A 46 -8.81 -5.09 1.93
C THR A 46 -8.09 -3.77 1.75
N LEU A 47 -6.79 -3.85 1.64
CA LEU A 47 -5.93 -2.68 1.50
C LEU A 47 -5.29 -2.69 0.11
N PHE A 48 -5.19 -1.51 -0.50
CA PHE A 48 -4.54 -1.37 -1.81
C PHE A 48 -3.44 -0.32 -1.73
N PHE A 49 -2.34 -0.58 -2.42
CA PHE A 49 -1.34 0.45 -2.66
C PHE A 49 -0.73 0.29 -4.05
N ARG A 50 -0.15 1.39 -4.54
CA ARG A 50 0.54 1.40 -5.84
C ARG A 50 2.04 1.42 -5.61
N THR A 51 2.74 0.72 -6.46
CA THR A 51 4.19 0.71 -6.44
C THR A 51 4.71 0.50 -7.85
N LYS A 52 6.01 0.71 -8.05
CA LYS A 52 6.64 0.41 -9.31
C LYS A 52 6.94 -1.08 -9.40
N ILE A 53 6.77 -1.66 -10.58
CA ILE A 53 7.16 -3.04 -10.83
C ILE A 53 8.66 -3.18 -10.61
N GLY A 54 9.07 -4.10 -9.75
CA GLY A 54 10.48 -4.28 -9.43
C GLY A 54 10.69 -5.25 -8.29
N PRO A 55 11.79 -5.08 -7.52
CA PRO A 55 12.14 -6.03 -6.46
C PRO A 55 11.04 -6.23 -5.42
N LYS A 56 10.32 -5.16 -5.05
CA LYS A 56 9.23 -5.23 -4.08
C LYS A 56 8.11 -6.14 -4.57
N THR A 57 7.67 -5.96 -5.83
CA THR A 57 6.58 -6.77 -6.37
C THR A 57 7.00 -8.23 -6.53
N LYS A 58 8.25 -8.48 -6.92
CA LYS A 58 8.77 -9.83 -7.00
C LYS A 58 8.80 -10.50 -5.62
N ARG A 59 9.21 -9.75 -4.60
CA ARG A 59 9.28 -10.23 -3.24
C ARG A 59 7.89 -10.60 -2.72
N LEU A 60 6.91 -9.73 -2.97
CA LEU A 60 5.53 -9.97 -2.52
C LEU A 60 4.89 -11.15 -3.25
N ALA A 61 5.17 -11.31 -4.55
CA ALA A 61 4.66 -12.45 -5.31
C ALA A 61 5.25 -13.76 -4.79
N ALA A 62 6.53 -13.77 -4.45
CA ALA A 62 7.21 -14.97 -3.97
C ALA A 62 6.85 -15.30 -2.52
N ARG A 63 6.67 -14.28 -1.68
CA ARG A 63 6.35 -14.43 -0.25
C ARG A 63 5.24 -13.47 0.10
N PRO A 64 3.98 -13.90 -0.08
CA PRO A 64 2.84 -13.00 0.04
C PRO A 64 2.46 -12.64 1.48
N GLU A 65 2.94 -13.34 2.47
CA GLU A 65 2.62 -13.03 3.86
C GLU A 65 3.32 -11.74 4.27
N VAL A 66 2.54 -10.77 4.74
CA VAL A 66 3.03 -9.44 5.12
C VAL A 66 2.47 -9.05 6.47
N THR A 67 3.09 -8.03 7.08
CA THR A 67 2.59 -7.41 8.29
C THR A 67 2.48 -5.92 8.06
N LEU A 68 1.44 -5.31 8.60
CA LEU A 68 1.18 -3.88 8.49
C LEU A 68 1.06 -3.26 9.87
N THR A 69 1.68 -2.10 10.06
CA THR A 69 1.61 -1.33 11.29
C THR A 69 1.38 0.13 10.93
N PRO A 70 0.39 0.81 11.52
CA PRO A 70 0.18 2.23 11.24
C PRO A 70 1.44 3.04 11.54
N CYS A 71 1.78 3.95 10.64
CA CYS A 71 2.96 4.79 10.82
C CYS A 71 2.72 6.17 10.21
N ASP A 72 3.66 7.08 10.43
CA ASP A 72 3.67 8.37 9.77
C ASP A 72 4.43 8.26 8.43
N HIS A 73 4.51 9.38 7.71
CA HIS A 73 5.18 9.40 6.41
C HIS A 73 6.69 9.10 6.49
N ARG A 74 7.26 9.12 7.69
CA ARG A 74 8.67 8.81 7.91
C ARG A 74 8.89 7.38 8.36
N GLY A 75 7.82 6.60 8.48
CA GLY A 75 7.91 5.22 8.95
C GLY A 75 7.95 5.06 10.46
N ARG A 76 7.67 6.13 11.20
CA ARG A 76 7.58 6.05 12.66
C ARG A 76 6.24 5.47 13.05
N VAL A 77 6.27 4.40 13.84
CA VAL A 77 5.04 3.73 14.28
C VAL A 77 4.21 4.70 15.12
N THR A 78 2.95 4.89 14.72
CA THR A 78 2.01 5.77 15.42
C THR A 78 1.09 4.99 16.35
N ASP A 79 0.91 3.70 16.11
CA ASP A 79 0.12 2.81 16.93
C ASP A 79 0.78 1.42 16.84
N PRO A 80 1.05 0.73 17.96
CA PRO A 80 1.80 -0.53 17.93
C PRO A 80 1.00 -1.72 17.41
N VAL A 81 -0.26 -1.55 16.99
CA VAL A 81 -1.05 -2.65 16.46
C VAL A 81 -0.42 -3.20 15.18
N ARG A 82 -0.55 -4.51 14.99
CA ARG A 82 -0.04 -5.20 13.81
C ARG A 82 -1.13 -6.00 13.15
N PHE A 83 -1.11 -5.97 11.83
CA PHE A 83 -2.00 -6.80 11.02
C PHE A 83 -1.18 -7.74 10.17
N GLY A 84 -1.50 -9.02 10.25
CA GLY A 84 -1.08 -9.96 9.23
C GLY A 84 -1.98 -9.84 8.03
N GLY A 85 -1.45 -10.16 6.86
CA GLY A 85 -2.23 -10.16 5.64
C GLY A 85 -1.51 -10.91 4.54
N ARG A 86 -2.24 -11.08 3.44
CA ARG A 86 -1.71 -11.75 2.26
C ARG A 86 -1.76 -10.79 1.09
N ALA A 87 -0.59 -10.56 0.49
CA ALA A 87 -0.44 -9.66 -0.64
C ALA A 87 -0.67 -10.40 -1.95
N THR A 88 -1.34 -9.73 -2.88
CA THR A 88 -1.51 -10.20 -4.25
C THR A 88 -1.13 -9.06 -5.18
N VAL A 89 -0.15 -9.27 -6.03
CA VAL A 89 0.19 -8.32 -7.08
C VAL A 89 -0.83 -8.54 -8.20
N LEU A 90 -1.69 -7.55 -8.43
CA LEU A 90 -2.78 -7.69 -9.40
C LEU A 90 -2.21 -7.71 -10.81
N ALA A 91 -2.80 -8.55 -11.66
CA ALA A 91 -2.38 -8.70 -13.05
C ALA A 91 -3.34 -7.95 -13.97
N ASP A 92 -2.79 -7.48 -15.06
CA ASP A 92 -3.45 -6.88 -16.25
C ASP A 92 -4.86 -6.33 -16.04
N ASP A 93 -5.90 -7.08 -16.44
CA ASP A 93 -7.27 -6.59 -16.39
C ASP A 93 -7.76 -6.31 -14.99
N GLU A 94 -7.38 -7.13 -14.03
CA GLU A 94 -7.75 -6.93 -12.64
C GLU A 94 -7.12 -5.67 -12.08
N ALA A 95 -5.84 -5.43 -12.43
CA ALA A 95 -5.15 -4.22 -12.04
C ALA A 95 -5.81 -2.98 -12.64
N GLN A 96 -6.20 -3.03 -13.92
CA GLN A 96 -6.88 -1.92 -14.57
C GLN A 96 -8.24 -1.63 -13.96
N ARG A 97 -9.02 -2.67 -13.64
CA ARG A 97 -10.30 -2.49 -12.96
C ARG A 97 -10.15 -1.87 -11.59
N ALA A 98 -9.18 -2.36 -10.81
CA ALA A 98 -8.90 -1.80 -9.50
C ALA A 98 -8.47 -0.34 -9.61
N ASN A 99 -7.61 -0.03 -10.57
CA ASN A 99 -7.15 1.34 -10.79
C ASN A 99 -8.32 2.27 -11.09
N ARG A 100 -9.24 1.87 -11.95
CA ARG A 100 -10.41 2.70 -12.28
C ARG A 100 -11.28 2.94 -11.05
N THR A 101 -11.57 1.89 -10.29
CA THR A 101 -12.39 1.99 -9.09
C THR A 101 -11.78 2.91 -8.05
N LEU A 102 -10.48 2.74 -7.80
CA LEU A 102 -9.77 3.54 -6.81
C LEU A 102 -9.60 4.99 -7.26
N HIS A 103 -9.39 5.20 -8.54
CA HIS A 103 -9.31 6.55 -9.10
C HIS A 103 -10.64 7.28 -8.97
N GLN A 104 -11.75 6.61 -9.23
CA GLN A 104 -13.09 7.20 -9.06
C GLN A 104 -13.36 7.55 -7.60
N ARG A 105 -12.94 6.70 -6.67
CA ARG A 105 -13.23 6.89 -5.25
C ARG A 105 -12.33 7.93 -4.59
N TYR A 106 -11.04 7.92 -4.92
CA TYR A 106 -10.04 8.77 -4.26
C TYR A 106 -9.54 9.90 -5.14
N GLY A 107 -9.96 9.92 -6.40
CA GLY A 107 -9.68 11.01 -7.31
C GLY A 107 -8.19 11.23 -7.57
N TRP A 108 -7.82 12.50 -7.59
CA TRP A 108 -6.45 12.89 -7.93
C TRP A 108 -5.39 12.34 -6.98
N GLN A 109 -5.75 12.08 -5.74
CA GLN A 109 -4.79 11.56 -4.75
C GLN A 109 -4.21 10.21 -5.18
N TRP A 110 -5.04 9.38 -5.80
CA TRP A 110 -4.60 8.08 -6.26
C TRP A 110 -3.46 8.17 -7.28
N ASN A 111 -3.46 9.23 -8.11
CA ASN A 111 -2.40 9.43 -9.10
C ASN A 111 -1.27 10.33 -8.61
N ILE A 112 -1.57 11.30 -7.78
CA ILE A 112 -0.61 12.34 -7.39
C ILE A 112 0.34 11.86 -6.29
N VAL A 113 -0.19 11.19 -5.26
CA VAL A 113 0.63 10.80 -4.10
C VAL A 113 1.86 9.99 -4.51
N PRO A 114 1.78 9.02 -5.44
CA PRO A 114 2.97 8.27 -5.85
C PRO A 114 4.07 9.12 -6.49
N LEU A 115 3.73 10.33 -6.94
CA LEU A 115 4.68 11.24 -7.60
C LEU A 115 5.32 12.22 -6.62
N LEU A 116 4.83 12.31 -5.39
CA LEU A 116 5.29 13.31 -4.44
C LEU A 116 6.61 12.90 -3.80
N LYS A 117 7.43 13.93 -3.51
CA LYS A 117 8.64 13.76 -2.70
C LYS A 117 8.26 13.91 -1.24
N ILE A 118 7.98 12.80 -0.58
CA ILE A 118 7.60 12.79 0.83
C ILE A 118 8.79 12.26 1.62
N PRO A 119 9.35 13.04 2.57
CA PRO A 119 10.47 12.57 3.36
C PRO A 119 10.14 11.24 4.07
N GLY A 120 11.03 10.27 3.97
CA GLY A 120 10.87 8.97 4.60
C GLY A 120 10.04 7.96 3.81
N VAL A 121 9.22 8.41 2.86
CA VAL A 121 8.45 7.51 1.99
C VAL A 121 9.19 7.35 0.66
N THR A 122 9.44 6.11 0.27
CA THR A 122 10.13 5.82 -0.98
C THR A 122 9.12 5.76 -2.13
N ASN A 123 8.80 6.94 -2.68
CA ASN A 123 8.01 7.02 -3.90
C ASN A 123 8.97 6.97 -5.08
N VAL A 124 9.06 5.82 -5.74
CA VAL A 124 10.04 5.61 -6.82
C VAL A 124 9.80 6.52 -8.03
N HIS A 125 8.60 7.11 -8.14
CA HIS A 125 8.27 8.05 -9.21
C HIS A 125 8.57 9.51 -8.85
N ARG A 126 9.09 9.78 -7.66
CA ARG A 126 9.30 11.16 -7.19
C ARG A 126 10.34 11.95 -7.97
N ASN A 127 11.26 11.24 -8.61
CA ASN A 127 12.37 11.87 -9.34
C ASN A 127 12.10 12.04 -10.83
N LEU A 128 10.88 11.76 -11.29
CA LEU A 128 10.51 11.94 -12.67
C LEU A 128 10.53 13.43 -13.06
N PRO A 129 10.84 13.76 -14.33
CA PRO A 129 10.70 15.13 -14.79
C PRO A 129 9.28 15.65 -14.63
N LEU A 130 9.13 16.95 -14.40
CA LEU A 130 7.82 17.57 -14.17
C LEU A 130 6.83 17.26 -15.29
N ARG A 131 7.30 17.30 -16.54
CA ARG A 131 6.44 16.97 -17.70
C ARG A 131 5.86 15.57 -17.58
N GLU A 132 6.69 14.61 -17.23
CA GLU A 132 6.26 13.23 -17.06
C GLU A 132 5.31 13.08 -15.87
N LYS A 133 5.57 13.79 -14.77
CA LYS A 133 4.67 13.78 -13.62
C LYS A 133 3.30 14.33 -13.98
N LEU A 134 3.25 15.42 -14.76
CA LEU A 134 1.98 15.99 -15.19
C LEU A 134 1.22 15.05 -16.10
N ARG A 135 1.92 14.37 -17.01
CA ARG A 135 1.30 13.39 -17.90
C ARG A 135 0.71 12.25 -17.10
N ARG A 136 1.45 11.72 -16.15
CA ARG A 136 1.00 10.59 -15.31
C ARG A 136 -0.15 10.99 -14.38
N ALA A 137 -0.15 12.22 -13.88
CA ALA A 137 -1.22 12.70 -13.02
C ALA A 137 -2.57 12.74 -13.75
N ARG A 138 -2.55 12.95 -15.07
CA ARG A 138 -3.77 13.01 -15.90
C ARG A 138 -4.18 11.66 -16.45
N ASP A 139 -3.31 10.67 -16.38
CA ASP A 139 -3.58 9.36 -16.96
C ASP A 139 -4.57 8.60 -16.11
N ARG A 140 -5.69 8.21 -16.70
CA ARG A 140 -6.72 7.42 -16.02
C ARG A 140 -6.41 5.94 -16.01
N ASN A 141 -5.51 5.51 -16.87
CA ASN A 141 -5.07 4.13 -16.93
C ASN A 141 -3.91 3.91 -15.98
N LEU A 142 -3.72 2.67 -15.57
CA LEU A 142 -2.56 2.31 -14.76
C LEU A 142 -1.29 2.50 -15.61
N TRP A 143 -0.29 3.15 -15.03
CA TRP A 143 0.97 3.39 -15.74
C TRP A 143 1.66 2.06 -16.04
N PRO A 144 2.34 1.92 -17.21
CA PRO A 144 2.93 0.65 -17.59
C PRO A 144 3.95 0.09 -16.61
N ASP A 145 4.65 0.96 -15.88
CA ASP A 145 5.67 0.54 -14.91
C ASP A 145 5.13 0.46 -13.47
N SER A 146 3.83 0.61 -13.29
CA SER A 146 3.19 0.57 -11.99
C SER A 146 2.47 -0.76 -11.78
N ALA A 147 2.36 -1.14 -10.51
CA ALA A 147 1.58 -2.27 -10.07
C ALA A 147 0.65 -1.85 -8.94
N ILE A 148 -0.47 -2.52 -8.83
CA ILE A 148 -1.36 -2.40 -7.69
C ILE A 148 -1.22 -3.68 -6.88
N VAL A 149 -0.99 -3.53 -5.59
CA VAL A 149 -0.94 -4.65 -4.66
C VAL A 149 -2.18 -4.60 -3.79
N ARG A 150 -2.88 -5.71 -3.74
CA ARG A 150 -4.00 -5.92 -2.84
C ARG A 150 -3.51 -6.72 -1.64
N ILE A 151 -3.85 -6.26 -0.45
CA ILE A 151 -3.55 -7.01 0.77
C ILE A 151 -4.87 -7.34 1.45
N ASP A 152 -5.13 -8.64 1.58
CA ASP A 152 -6.29 -9.14 2.30
C ASP A 152 -5.85 -9.36 3.74
N LEU A 153 -6.43 -8.58 4.65
CA LEU A 153 -6.06 -8.63 6.06
C LEU A 153 -6.64 -9.89 6.71
N ASP A 154 -5.85 -10.48 7.59
CA ASP A 154 -6.29 -11.65 8.34
C ASP A 154 -7.45 -11.30 9.27
N ALA A 155 -8.30 -12.26 9.49
CA ALA A 155 -9.46 -12.09 10.37
C ALA A 155 -9.08 -11.86 11.83
#